data_ac8bf77e13f4fa680af825116923af44
#
_entry.id   ac8bf77e13f4fa680af825116923af44
#
_cell.length_a   1.000
_cell.length_b   1.000
_cell.length_c   1.000
_cell.angle_alpha   90.00
_cell.angle_beta   90.00
_cell.angle_gamma   90.00
#
_symmetry.space_group_name_H-M   'P 1'
#
loop_
_entity.id
_entity.type
_entity.pdbx_description
1 polymer ?
#
loop_
_entity_poly.entity_id
_entity_poly.type
_entity_poly.pdbx_seq_one_letter_code
_entity_poly.pdbx_strand_id
1 'polypeptide(L)'
;MSPIILAVPGAWHTTESFEPIKKIFAEKGYQFVSQNAPGLHDANGTCQDDAESLRRKLLLPLIEDGKDIVVLMHSYGGMYGSQAVQGLSKKEREQAGKKGGVIALIYVSAVTPVEGKTTLDMMGTDAKNLPPWVDYNETTGWVKFTGAKDTMYHDIPDTEAEYYISLIKDQALNSMNTPISYSPLTDENYKGKAGYVICGSDRVVPPAGQEMYAAVGGIDRKVTVEKASHAFFATAAEEAVDAVLQLVES
;
A
#
# COMPACT_ATOMS: atom_id res chain seq x y z
N MET A 1 -21.73 -12.15 -1.93
CA MET A 1 -20.93 -11.84 -0.74
C MET A 1 -20.03 -10.68 -1.10
N SER A 2 -19.87 -9.71 -0.19
CA SER A 2 -18.94 -8.61 -0.40
C SER A 2 -17.50 -9.15 -0.55
N PRO A 3 -16.65 -8.54 -1.36
CA PRO A 3 -15.24 -8.93 -1.47
C PRO A 3 -14.51 -8.68 -0.14
N ILE A 4 -13.37 -9.33 0.02
CA ILE A 4 -12.47 -9.08 1.16
C ILE A 4 -11.57 -7.89 0.80
N ILE A 5 -11.43 -6.94 1.72
CA ILE A 5 -10.45 -5.87 1.63
C ILE A 5 -9.12 -6.40 2.23
N LEU A 6 -8.13 -6.60 1.38
CA LEU A 6 -6.78 -6.95 1.79
C LEU A 6 -5.91 -5.70 1.76
N ALA A 7 -5.58 -5.19 2.94
CA ALA A 7 -4.76 -3.98 3.07
C ALA A 7 -3.26 -4.32 3.16
N VAL A 8 -2.47 -3.58 2.40
CA VAL A 8 -1.03 -3.72 2.23
C VAL A 8 -0.36 -2.49 2.82
N PRO A 9 0.33 -2.60 3.97
CA PRO A 9 0.95 -1.47 4.64
C PRO A 9 2.07 -0.81 3.82
N GLY A 10 2.27 0.50 4.06
CA GLY A 10 3.46 1.20 3.62
C GLY A 10 4.70 0.83 4.45
N ALA A 11 5.86 1.35 4.05
CA ALA A 11 7.07 1.22 4.84
C ALA A 11 6.86 1.76 6.27
N TRP A 12 7.54 1.17 7.22
CA TRP A 12 7.48 1.49 8.66
C TRP A 12 6.15 1.20 9.36
N HIS A 13 5.05 1.01 8.64
CA HIS A 13 3.72 0.81 9.23
C HIS A 13 3.43 -0.67 9.48
N THR A 14 2.86 -0.91 10.66
CA THR A 14 2.32 -2.23 11.05
C THR A 14 0.81 -2.30 10.79
N THR A 15 0.26 -3.51 10.86
CA THR A 15 -1.18 -3.75 10.67
C THR A 15 -2.03 -3.04 11.71
N GLU A 16 -1.49 -2.77 12.90
CA GLU A 16 -2.16 -2.07 14.00
C GLU A 16 -2.54 -0.64 13.61
N SER A 17 -1.78 -0.01 12.71
CA SER A 17 -2.10 1.33 12.20
C SER A 17 -3.44 1.38 11.46
N PHE A 18 -3.90 0.27 10.91
CA PHE A 18 -5.15 0.19 10.13
C PHE A 18 -6.40 -0.10 10.96
N GLU A 19 -6.31 -0.23 12.29
CA GLU A 19 -7.48 -0.55 13.12
C GLU A 19 -8.67 0.41 12.93
N PRO A 20 -8.51 1.74 12.76
CA PRO A 20 -9.64 2.61 12.51
C PRO A 20 -10.40 2.26 11.22
N ILE A 21 -9.69 2.12 10.10
CA ILE A 21 -10.34 1.80 8.81
C ILE A 21 -10.89 0.37 8.79
N LYS A 22 -10.24 -0.58 9.45
CA LYS A 22 -10.74 -1.96 9.61
C LYS A 22 -12.10 -1.98 10.28
N LYS A 23 -12.29 -1.18 11.34
CA LYS A 23 -13.57 -1.04 12.04
C LYS A 23 -14.65 -0.49 11.10
N ILE A 24 -14.34 0.58 10.36
CA ILE A 24 -15.28 1.22 9.43
C ILE A 24 -15.66 0.26 8.29
N PHE A 25 -14.71 -0.48 7.71
CA PHE A 25 -15.00 -1.50 6.70
C PHE A 25 -15.92 -2.60 7.27
N ALA A 26 -15.68 -3.05 8.50
CA ALA A 26 -16.53 -4.04 9.15
C ALA A 26 -17.95 -3.52 9.37
N GLU A 27 -18.15 -2.28 9.81
CA GLU A 27 -19.45 -1.61 9.95
C GLU A 27 -20.20 -1.51 8.60
N LYS A 28 -19.45 -1.37 7.48
CA LYS A 28 -20.01 -1.37 6.12
C LYS A 28 -20.18 -2.80 5.54
N GLY A 29 -19.93 -3.86 6.30
CA GLY A 29 -20.15 -5.26 5.91
C GLY A 29 -19.03 -5.88 5.09
N TYR A 30 -17.82 -5.32 5.14
CA TYR A 30 -16.63 -5.88 4.49
C TYR A 30 -15.72 -6.57 5.49
N GLN A 31 -15.24 -7.75 5.13
CA GLN A 31 -14.12 -8.37 5.85
C GLN A 31 -12.81 -7.65 5.48
N PHE A 32 -12.01 -7.33 6.50
CA PHE A 32 -10.72 -6.67 6.33
C PHE A 32 -9.60 -7.56 6.86
N VAL A 33 -8.54 -7.73 6.08
CA VAL A 33 -7.35 -8.50 6.44
C VAL A 33 -6.07 -7.74 6.07
N SER A 34 -5.02 -7.92 6.86
CA SER A 34 -3.71 -7.33 6.61
C SER A 34 -2.62 -8.18 7.26
N GLN A 35 -1.35 -8.02 6.84
CA GLN A 35 -0.19 -8.60 7.53
C GLN A 35 1.00 -7.64 7.47
N ASN A 36 1.91 -7.79 8.44
CA ASN A 36 3.17 -7.07 8.45
C ASN A 36 4.12 -7.62 7.38
N ALA A 37 4.80 -6.71 6.68
CA ALA A 37 5.82 -7.08 5.72
C ALA A 37 7.07 -7.66 6.42
N PRO A 38 7.72 -8.71 5.88
CA PRO A 38 9.00 -9.23 6.39
C PRO A 38 10.08 -8.15 6.57
N GLY A 39 10.15 -7.16 5.67
CA GLY A 39 11.08 -6.04 5.75
C GLY A 39 10.98 -5.16 7.00
N LEU A 40 9.97 -5.37 7.87
CA LEU A 40 9.88 -4.77 9.22
C LEU A 40 10.60 -5.61 10.29
N HIS A 41 11.08 -6.81 9.97
CA HIS A 41 11.62 -7.78 10.94
C HIS A 41 12.95 -8.38 10.50
N ASP A 42 13.33 -8.23 9.24
CA ASP A 42 14.60 -8.72 8.66
C ASP A 42 15.26 -7.58 7.87
N ALA A 43 16.40 -7.11 8.32
CA ALA A 43 17.17 -6.04 7.67
C ALA A 43 17.66 -6.39 6.26
N ASN A 44 17.70 -7.69 5.91
CA ASN A 44 18.01 -8.17 4.57
C ASN A 44 16.77 -8.36 3.71
N GLY A 45 15.57 -8.21 4.29
CA GLY A 45 14.30 -8.40 3.59
C GLY A 45 14.19 -7.52 2.35
N THR A 46 13.73 -8.11 1.26
CA THR A 46 13.58 -7.46 -0.05
C THR A 46 12.11 -7.19 -0.39
N CYS A 47 11.86 -6.36 -1.37
CA CYS A 47 10.52 -6.17 -1.93
C CYS A 47 9.90 -7.49 -2.41
N GLN A 48 10.73 -8.39 -2.95
CA GLN A 48 10.32 -9.72 -3.37
C GLN A 48 9.87 -10.58 -2.18
N ASP A 49 10.58 -10.54 -1.04
CA ASP A 49 10.22 -11.28 0.16
C ASP A 49 8.90 -10.78 0.75
N ASP A 50 8.69 -9.45 0.75
CA ASP A 50 7.43 -8.83 1.19
C ASP A 50 6.26 -9.28 0.30
N ALA A 51 6.44 -9.25 -1.02
CA ALA A 51 5.44 -9.69 -1.99
C ALA A 51 5.12 -11.19 -1.87
N GLU A 52 6.13 -12.04 -1.78
CA GLU A 52 5.97 -13.48 -1.65
C GLU A 52 5.29 -13.87 -0.33
N SER A 53 5.64 -13.20 0.77
CA SER A 53 4.98 -13.40 2.06
C SER A 53 3.49 -13.05 1.99
N LEU A 54 3.14 -11.88 1.44
CA LEU A 54 1.76 -11.45 1.23
C LEU A 54 0.99 -12.45 0.38
N ARG A 55 1.59 -12.85 -0.74
CA ARG A 55 1.01 -13.81 -1.68
C ARG A 55 0.71 -15.15 -1.00
N ARG A 56 1.69 -15.75 -0.33
CA ARG A 56 1.56 -17.09 0.24
C ARG A 56 0.71 -17.14 1.49
N LYS A 57 0.79 -16.12 2.35
CA LYS A 57 0.12 -16.16 3.66
C LYS A 57 -1.31 -15.65 3.63
N LEU A 58 -1.66 -14.73 2.70
CA LEU A 58 -2.99 -14.15 2.62
C LEU A 58 -3.66 -14.34 1.27
N LEU A 59 -3.06 -13.88 0.16
CA LEU A 59 -3.72 -13.88 -1.15
C LEU A 59 -4.12 -15.29 -1.60
N LEU A 60 -3.16 -16.20 -1.71
CA LEU A 60 -3.44 -17.56 -2.20
C LEU A 60 -4.47 -18.30 -1.34
N PRO A 61 -4.35 -18.37 0.00
CA PRO A 61 -5.36 -19.05 0.82
C PRO A 61 -6.78 -18.52 0.61
N LEU A 62 -6.96 -17.20 0.59
CA LEU A 62 -8.27 -16.59 0.43
C LEU A 62 -8.84 -16.83 -0.98
N ILE A 63 -8.01 -16.69 -2.00
CA ILE A 63 -8.41 -16.87 -3.39
C ILE A 63 -8.73 -18.34 -3.69
N GLU A 64 -7.96 -19.29 -3.15
CA GLU A 64 -8.25 -20.73 -3.31
C GLU A 64 -9.53 -21.15 -2.55
N ASP A 65 -9.91 -20.43 -1.48
CA ASP A 65 -11.23 -20.54 -0.82
C ASP A 65 -12.36 -19.86 -1.64
N GLY A 66 -12.06 -19.41 -2.84
CA GLY A 66 -13.05 -18.83 -3.77
C GLY A 66 -13.45 -17.38 -3.46
N LYS A 67 -12.68 -16.66 -2.64
CA LYS A 67 -12.97 -15.26 -2.28
C LYS A 67 -12.52 -14.30 -3.37
N ASP A 68 -13.31 -13.26 -3.58
CA ASP A 68 -12.92 -12.09 -4.38
C ASP A 68 -12.24 -11.06 -3.48
N ILE A 69 -11.12 -10.51 -3.94
CA ILE A 69 -10.23 -9.64 -3.15
C ILE A 69 -10.12 -8.27 -3.79
N VAL A 70 -10.29 -7.23 -2.99
CA VAL A 70 -9.83 -5.86 -3.27
C VAL A 70 -8.49 -5.69 -2.56
N VAL A 71 -7.44 -5.36 -3.30
CA VAL A 71 -6.11 -5.09 -2.72
C VAL A 71 -5.97 -3.59 -2.52
N LEU A 72 -5.98 -3.16 -1.25
CA LEU A 72 -5.81 -1.77 -0.81
C LEU A 72 -4.34 -1.54 -0.46
N MET A 73 -3.62 -0.78 -1.25
CA MET A 73 -2.17 -0.58 -1.13
C MET A 73 -1.84 0.83 -0.69
N HIS A 74 -1.08 0.95 0.39
CA HIS A 74 -0.63 2.22 0.94
C HIS A 74 0.87 2.44 0.69
N SER A 75 1.26 3.61 0.18
CA SER A 75 2.67 4.03 0.10
C SER A 75 3.57 2.99 -0.60
N TYR A 76 4.66 2.53 0.04
CA TYR A 76 5.51 1.42 -0.41
C TYR A 76 4.72 0.13 -0.70
N GLY A 77 3.59 -0.09 -0.01
CA GLY A 77 2.68 -1.21 -0.25
C GLY A 77 2.21 -1.32 -1.70
N GLY A 78 2.23 -0.21 -2.45
CA GLY A 78 1.95 -0.18 -3.88
C GLY A 78 2.94 -0.99 -4.72
N MET A 79 4.18 -1.10 -4.30
CA MET A 79 5.22 -1.87 -4.99
C MET A 79 5.05 -3.37 -4.75
N TYR A 80 5.19 -3.84 -3.49
CA TYR A 80 5.14 -5.27 -3.22
C TYR A 80 3.73 -5.88 -3.29
N GLY A 81 2.69 -5.09 -2.99
CA GLY A 81 1.31 -5.51 -3.18
C GLY A 81 0.98 -5.77 -4.63
N SER A 82 1.46 -4.93 -5.53
CA SER A 82 1.35 -5.11 -6.99
C SER A 82 2.08 -6.36 -7.48
N GLN A 83 3.29 -6.60 -7.00
CA GLN A 83 4.04 -7.78 -7.38
C GLN A 83 3.37 -9.07 -6.87
N ALA A 84 2.76 -9.04 -5.69
CA ALA A 84 2.11 -10.19 -5.10
C ALA A 84 0.90 -10.73 -5.90
N VAL A 85 0.24 -9.88 -6.70
CA VAL A 85 -1.00 -10.24 -7.42
C VAL A 85 -0.77 -10.89 -8.79
N GLN A 86 0.46 -11.10 -9.23
CA GLN A 86 0.77 -11.72 -10.52
C GLN A 86 0.03 -13.04 -10.73
N GLY A 87 -0.74 -13.17 -11.83
CA GLY A 87 -1.52 -14.37 -12.17
C GLY A 87 -2.70 -14.64 -11.25
N LEU A 88 -3.16 -13.65 -10.46
CA LEU A 88 -4.27 -13.79 -9.52
C LEU A 88 -5.50 -12.94 -9.86
N SER A 89 -5.52 -12.30 -11.03
CA SER A 89 -6.70 -11.53 -11.44
C SER A 89 -7.94 -12.44 -11.52
N LYS A 90 -9.08 -11.90 -11.20
CA LYS A 90 -10.36 -12.61 -11.34
C LYS A 90 -10.55 -13.15 -12.75
N LYS A 91 -10.18 -12.34 -13.75
CA LYS A 91 -10.30 -12.68 -15.18
C LYS A 91 -9.47 -13.92 -15.55
N GLU A 92 -8.18 -13.97 -15.17
CA GLU A 92 -7.33 -15.15 -15.46
C GLU A 92 -7.82 -16.41 -14.77
N ARG A 93 -8.25 -16.27 -13.53
CA ARG A 93 -8.74 -17.40 -12.73
C ARG A 93 -10.03 -17.97 -13.32
N GLU A 94 -10.97 -17.13 -13.74
CA GLU A 94 -12.19 -17.58 -14.41
C GLU A 94 -11.90 -18.28 -15.75
N GLN A 95 -10.95 -17.77 -16.54
CA GLN A 95 -10.48 -18.44 -17.76
C GLN A 95 -9.86 -19.81 -17.47
N ALA A 96 -9.25 -19.99 -16.30
CA ALA A 96 -8.74 -21.28 -15.85
C ALA A 96 -9.79 -22.16 -15.13
N GLY A 97 -11.07 -21.77 -15.12
CA GLY A 97 -12.17 -22.49 -14.46
C GLY A 97 -12.13 -22.43 -12.93
N LYS A 98 -11.37 -21.50 -12.35
CA LYS A 98 -11.21 -21.30 -10.90
C LYS A 98 -12.13 -20.20 -10.37
N LYS A 99 -12.57 -20.35 -9.11
CA LYS A 99 -13.30 -19.31 -8.37
C LYS A 99 -12.33 -18.41 -7.64
N GLY A 100 -12.84 -17.24 -7.19
CA GLY A 100 -12.07 -16.25 -6.46
C GLY A 100 -10.99 -15.58 -7.32
N GLY A 101 -10.52 -14.41 -6.91
CA GLY A 101 -9.47 -13.66 -7.60
C GLY A 101 -9.44 -12.21 -7.18
N VAL A 102 -8.40 -11.49 -7.60
CA VAL A 102 -8.29 -10.04 -7.37
C VAL A 102 -9.19 -9.32 -8.36
N ILE A 103 -10.12 -8.50 -7.85
CA ILE A 103 -11.12 -7.77 -8.63
C ILE A 103 -10.82 -6.28 -8.77
N ALA A 104 -10.06 -5.71 -7.81
CA ALA A 104 -9.67 -4.31 -7.84
C ALA A 104 -8.32 -4.08 -7.13
N LEU A 105 -7.60 -3.07 -7.59
CA LEU A 105 -6.32 -2.60 -7.06
C LEU A 105 -6.49 -1.13 -6.67
N ILE A 106 -6.50 -0.83 -5.40
CA ILE A 106 -6.70 0.54 -4.91
C ILE A 106 -5.39 1.04 -4.28
N TYR A 107 -4.83 2.07 -4.88
CA TYR A 107 -3.63 2.76 -4.43
C TYR A 107 -4.04 3.97 -3.59
N VAL A 108 -3.53 4.08 -2.35
CA VAL A 108 -3.79 5.23 -1.46
C VAL A 108 -2.47 5.89 -1.12
N SER A 109 -2.22 7.08 -1.63
CA SER A 109 -0.91 7.75 -1.52
C SER A 109 0.26 6.81 -1.79
N ALA A 110 0.12 5.93 -2.77
CA ALA A 110 0.99 4.77 -2.98
C ALA A 110 1.88 4.95 -4.21
N VAL A 111 3.08 4.40 -4.13
CA VAL A 111 3.99 4.31 -5.28
C VAL A 111 3.44 3.30 -6.26
N THR A 112 3.24 3.70 -7.52
CA THR A 112 2.80 2.79 -8.58
C THR A 112 3.99 2.02 -9.15
N PRO A 113 3.82 0.72 -9.44
CA PRO A 113 4.91 -0.14 -9.88
C PRO A 113 5.32 0.12 -11.33
N VAL A 114 6.62 0.19 -11.57
CA VAL A 114 7.22 0.13 -12.90
C VAL A 114 8.25 -1.00 -12.90
N GLU A 115 8.12 -1.96 -13.81
CA GLU A 115 9.03 -3.12 -13.88
C GLU A 115 10.49 -2.69 -14.01
N GLY A 116 11.38 -3.34 -13.27
CA GLY A 116 12.80 -3.04 -13.20
C GLY A 116 13.15 -1.82 -12.32
N LYS A 117 12.15 -1.14 -11.72
CA LYS A 117 12.38 -0.01 -10.82
C LYS A 117 12.24 -0.41 -9.36
N THR A 118 13.01 0.27 -8.52
CA THR A 118 12.91 0.21 -7.06
C THR A 118 11.95 1.27 -6.54
N THR A 119 11.56 1.19 -5.27
CA THR A 119 10.81 2.28 -4.62
C THR A 119 11.62 3.57 -4.62
N LEU A 120 12.93 3.49 -4.34
CA LEU A 120 13.80 4.66 -4.35
C LEU A 120 13.91 5.30 -5.75
N ASP A 121 14.01 4.50 -6.83
CA ASP A 121 13.96 5.01 -8.20
C ASP A 121 12.67 5.80 -8.47
N MET A 122 11.53 5.26 -8.03
CA MET A 122 10.23 5.89 -8.20
C MET A 122 10.09 7.19 -7.39
N MET A 123 10.79 7.28 -6.26
CA MET A 123 10.88 8.51 -5.45
C MET A 123 11.90 9.52 -6.02
N GLY A 124 12.65 9.16 -7.06
CA GLY A 124 13.70 10.01 -7.64
C GLY A 124 14.92 10.17 -6.73
N THR A 125 15.24 9.17 -5.91
CA THR A 125 16.33 9.17 -4.95
C THR A 125 17.13 7.85 -5.00
N ASP A 126 18.13 7.74 -4.17
CA ASP A 126 18.96 6.54 -3.97
C ASP A 126 19.34 6.37 -2.51
N ALA A 127 20.01 5.27 -2.17
CA ALA A 127 20.43 4.96 -0.81
C ALA A 127 21.39 5.99 -0.15
N LYS A 128 22.03 6.85 -0.94
CA LYS A 128 22.95 7.89 -0.45
C LYS A 128 22.28 9.24 -0.25
N ASN A 129 21.13 9.44 -0.90
CA ASN A 129 20.40 10.70 -0.97
C ASN A 129 18.97 10.56 -0.41
N LEU A 130 18.81 9.81 0.67
CA LEU A 130 17.51 9.60 1.31
C LEU A 130 16.89 10.91 1.81
N PRO A 131 15.57 11.02 1.87
CA PRO A 131 14.88 12.19 2.41
C PRO A 131 15.32 12.53 3.83
N PRO A 132 15.31 13.83 4.22
CA PRO A 132 15.83 14.28 5.51
C PRO A 132 15.05 13.78 6.74
N TRP A 133 13.87 13.22 6.53
CA TRP A 133 13.02 12.63 7.56
C TRP A 133 13.23 11.13 7.76
N VAL A 134 14.27 10.53 7.14
CA VAL A 134 14.72 9.17 7.41
C VAL A 134 16.18 9.15 7.79
N ASP A 135 16.54 8.20 8.66
CA ASP A 135 17.90 7.93 9.12
C ASP A 135 18.27 6.50 8.72
N TYR A 136 19.34 6.35 7.94
CA TYR A 136 19.81 5.06 7.46
C TYR A 136 21.08 4.64 8.20
N ASN A 137 21.04 3.47 8.80
CA ASN A 137 22.19 2.84 9.43
C ASN A 137 22.82 1.82 8.50
N GLU A 138 23.91 2.21 7.81
CA GLU A 138 24.62 1.35 6.85
C GLU A 138 25.13 0.04 7.47
N THR A 139 25.47 0.04 8.76
CA THR A 139 25.97 -1.17 9.43
C THR A 139 24.89 -2.23 9.63
N THR A 140 23.66 -1.79 9.91
CA THR A 140 22.56 -2.70 10.24
C THR A 140 21.58 -2.90 9.09
N GLY A 141 21.60 -2.04 8.06
CA GLY A 141 20.66 -2.08 6.93
C GLY A 141 19.27 -1.50 7.22
N TRP A 142 19.06 -0.96 8.44
CA TRP A 142 17.78 -0.40 8.85
C TRP A 142 17.63 1.08 8.49
N VAL A 143 16.43 1.43 8.03
CA VAL A 143 15.99 2.81 7.82
C VAL A 143 14.94 3.16 8.86
N LYS A 144 15.22 4.16 9.68
CA LYS A 144 14.32 4.71 10.69
C LYS A 144 13.61 5.94 10.16
N PHE A 145 12.31 6.05 10.42
CA PHE A 145 11.54 7.26 10.14
C PHE A 145 11.63 8.24 11.31
N THR A 146 12.19 9.43 11.10
CA THR A 146 12.45 10.40 12.17
C THR A 146 11.49 11.59 12.18
N GLY A 147 10.84 11.88 11.07
CA GLY A 147 9.97 13.05 10.89
C GLY A 147 8.47 12.75 10.97
N ALA A 148 8.04 11.66 11.61
CA ALA A 148 6.66 11.18 11.55
C ALA A 148 5.62 12.20 12.05
N LYS A 149 5.91 12.93 13.15
CA LYS A 149 5.00 13.93 13.69
C LYS A 149 4.69 15.03 12.68
N ASP A 150 5.69 15.56 12.01
CA ASP A 150 5.56 16.72 11.13
C ASP A 150 5.10 16.36 9.71
N THR A 151 5.21 15.08 9.32
CA THR A 151 4.95 14.64 7.95
C THR A 151 3.73 13.73 7.82
N MET A 152 3.60 12.73 8.70
CA MET A 152 2.50 11.74 8.65
C MET A 152 1.32 12.09 9.54
N TYR A 153 1.59 12.71 10.72
CA TYR A 153 0.61 12.90 11.79
C TYR A 153 0.48 14.35 12.24
N HIS A 154 0.74 15.31 11.33
CA HIS A 154 0.77 16.74 11.62
C HIS A 154 -0.61 17.38 11.86
N ASP A 155 -1.67 16.70 11.52
CA ASP A 155 -3.07 17.15 11.49
C ASP A 155 -3.98 16.45 12.51
N ILE A 156 -3.39 15.67 13.42
CA ILE A 156 -4.09 15.07 14.56
C ILE A 156 -3.48 15.53 15.90
N PRO A 157 -4.23 15.40 17.04
CA PRO A 157 -3.73 15.77 18.37
C PRO A 157 -2.43 15.08 18.74
N ASP A 158 -1.56 15.75 19.50
CA ASP A 158 -0.24 15.23 19.88
C ASP A 158 -0.29 13.86 20.54
N THR A 159 -1.23 13.65 21.46
CA THR A 159 -1.41 12.37 22.16
C THR A 159 -1.78 11.22 21.21
N GLU A 160 -2.56 11.51 20.20
CA GLU A 160 -2.94 10.52 19.18
C GLU A 160 -1.76 10.27 18.22
N ALA A 161 -1.06 11.32 17.81
CA ALA A 161 0.15 11.20 17.01
C ALA A 161 1.24 10.35 17.70
N GLU A 162 1.47 10.58 19.01
CA GLU A 162 2.41 9.79 19.82
C GLU A 162 2.04 8.30 19.82
N TYR A 163 0.74 7.97 19.91
CA TYR A 163 0.28 6.59 19.83
C TYR A 163 0.67 5.97 18.47
N TYR A 164 0.33 6.60 17.34
CA TYR A 164 0.69 6.06 16.03
C TYR A 164 2.20 6.01 15.79
N ILE A 165 2.94 7.00 16.25
CA ILE A 165 4.41 7.00 16.19
C ILE A 165 4.99 5.81 16.95
N SER A 166 4.39 5.41 18.07
CA SER A 166 4.84 4.24 18.84
C SER A 166 4.65 2.91 18.10
N LEU A 167 3.76 2.86 17.10
CA LEU A 167 3.52 1.69 16.24
C LEU A 167 4.51 1.56 15.08
N ILE A 168 5.22 2.64 14.73
CA ILE A 168 6.20 2.66 13.64
C ILE A 168 7.37 1.72 13.99
N LYS A 169 7.83 0.96 13.00
CA LYS A 169 9.01 0.08 13.07
C LYS A 169 10.07 0.54 12.09
N ASP A 170 11.31 0.13 12.33
CA ASP A 170 12.36 0.31 11.34
C ASP A 170 12.06 -0.55 10.09
N GLN A 171 12.47 -0.06 8.92
CA GLN A 171 12.26 -0.73 7.64
C GLN A 171 13.60 -1.15 7.04
N ALA A 172 13.70 -2.34 6.47
CA ALA A 172 14.87 -2.74 5.70
C ALA A 172 15.04 -1.83 4.47
N LEU A 173 16.24 -1.27 4.26
CA LEU A 173 16.52 -0.49 3.05
C LEU A 173 16.34 -1.35 1.80
N ASN A 174 16.78 -2.62 1.85
CA ASN A 174 16.68 -3.54 0.72
C ASN A 174 15.26 -3.72 0.21
N SER A 175 14.23 -3.67 1.08
CA SER A 175 12.84 -3.78 0.64
C SER A 175 12.42 -2.60 -0.24
N MET A 176 12.98 -1.41 -0.01
CA MET A 176 12.73 -0.22 -0.84
C MET A 176 13.72 -0.09 -2.02
N ASN A 177 14.85 -0.79 -1.98
CA ASN A 177 15.94 -0.70 -2.97
C ASN A 177 16.08 -1.96 -3.84
N THR A 178 15.13 -2.88 -3.80
CA THR A 178 15.07 -4.05 -4.69
C THR A 178 14.07 -3.77 -5.82
N PRO A 179 14.47 -3.97 -7.10
CA PRO A 179 13.57 -3.75 -8.22
C PRO A 179 12.45 -4.79 -8.25
N ILE A 180 11.26 -4.36 -8.66
CA ILE A 180 10.14 -5.27 -8.91
C ILE A 180 10.26 -5.91 -10.30
N SER A 181 9.69 -7.10 -10.47
CA SER A 181 9.74 -7.87 -11.71
C SER A 181 8.38 -7.95 -12.43
N TYR A 182 7.32 -7.39 -11.85
CA TYR A 182 5.98 -7.42 -12.40
C TYR A 182 5.17 -6.20 -12.00
N SER A 183 4.38 -5.67 -12.94
CA SER A 183 3.40 -4.61 -12.70
C SER A 183 2.02 -5.03 -13.22
N PRO A 184 0.97 -5.07 -12.38
CA PRO A 184 -0.40 -5.33 -12.84
C PRO A 184 -0.97 -4.18 -13.68
N LEU A 185 -0.34 -2.99 -13.66
CA LEU A 185 -0.80 -1.82 -14.40
C LEU A 185 -0.52 -1.93 -15.90
N THR A 186 0.41 -2.81 -16.30
CA THR A 186 0.69 -3.15 -17.72
C THR A 186 0.08 -4.49 -18.14
N ASP A 187 -0.57 -5.21 -17.23
CA ASP A 187 -1.20 -6.50 -17.49
C ASP A 187 -2.67 -6.33 -17.94
N GLU A 188 -3.00 -6.80 -19.14
CA GLU A 188 -4.36 -6.76 -19.71
C GLU A 188 -5.42 -7.47 -18.85
N ASN A 189 -5.01 -8.34 -17.94
CA ASN A 189 -5.92 -9.01 -17.02
C ASN A 189 -6.40 -8.10 -15.87
N TYR A 190 -5.66 -7.03 -15.60
CA TYR A 190 -6.01 -5.99 -14.62
C TYR A 190 -6.49 -4.68 -15.25
N LYS A 191 -6.63 -4.60 -16.56
CA LYS A 191 -7.07 -3.40 -17.27
C LYS A 191 -8.39 -2.84 -16.70
N GLY A 192 -8.38 -1.56 -16.32
CA GLY A 192 -9.54 -0.88 -15.74
C GLY A 192 -9.86 -1.28 -14.30
N LYS A 193 -9.00 -2.07 -13.63
CA LYS A 193 -9.20 -2.53 -12.26
C LYS A 193 -8.45 -1.70 -11.21
N ALA A 194 -7.62 -0.76 -11.64
CA ALA A 194 -6.88 0.13 -10.74
C ALA A 194 -7.66 1.42 -10.44
N GLY A 195 -7.59 1.87 -9.21
CA GLY A 195 -8.06 3.17 -8.73
C GLY A 195 -7.03 3.81 -7.80
N TYR A 196 -7.05 5.14 -7.70
CA TYR A 196 -6.11 5.87 -6.86
C TYR A 196 -6.84 6.85 -5.95
N VAL A 197 -6.57 6.77 -4.64
CA VAL A 197 -7.02 7.75 -3.65
C VAL A 197 -5.87 8.71 -3.37
N ILE A 198 -6.08 9.99 -3.67
CA ILE A 198 -5.13 11.06 -3.43
C ILE A 198 -5.38 11.64 -2.03
N CYS A 199 -4.35 11.65 -1.20
CA CYS A 199 -4.35 12.26 0.12
C CYS A 199 -3.93 13.74 -0.01
N GLY A 200 -4.89 14.66 0.11
CA GLY A 200 -4.72 16.09 -0.22
C GLY A 200 -3.77 16.83 0.73
N SER A 201 -3.67 16.40 1.99
CA SER A 201 -2.80 17.02 3.02
C SER A 201 -1.49 16.23 3.25
N ASP A 202 -1.12 15.31 2.36
CA ASP A 202 0.06 14.47 2.50
C ASP A 202 1.38 15.27 2.34
N ARG A 203 2.26 15.16 3.36
CA ARG A 203 3.59 15.80 3.37
C ARG A 203 4.74 14.84 3.12
N VAL A 204 4.49 13.52 3.06
CA VAL A 204 5.49 12.50 2.68
C VAL A 204 5.51 12.34 1.17
N VAL A 205 4.33 12.15 0.57
CA VAL A 205 4.12 12.12 -0.88
C VAL A 205 3.13 13.23 -1.21
N PRO A 206 3.59 14.46 -1.52
CA PRO A 206 2.69 15.56 -1.83
C PRO A 206 1.71 15.22 -2.96
N PRO A 207 0.50 15.83 -3.01
CA PRO A 207 -0.53 15.52 -4.01
C PRO A 207 -0.02 15.52 -5.45
N ALA A 208 0.88 16.45 -5.80
CA ALA A 208 1.50 16.47 -7.14
C ALA A 208 2.34 15.20 -7.43
N GLY A 209 3.01 14.64 -6.42
CA GLY A 209 3.74 13.37 -6.55
C GLY A 209 2.78 12.18 -6.70
N GLN A 210 1.66 12.19 -5.99
CA GLN A 210 0.63 11.17 -6.10
C GLN A 210 -0.04 11.21 -7.50
N GLU A 211 -0.32 12.40 -8.03
CA GLU A 211 -0.81 12.57 -9.42
C GLU A 211 0.19 12.03 -10.44
N MET A 212 1.49 12.26 -10.22
CA MET A 212 2.53 11.70 -11.06
C MET A 212 2.53 10.16 -11.00
N TYR A 213 2.41 9.56 -9.81
CA TYR A 213 2.33 8.11 -9.68
C TYR A 213 1.09 7.55 -10.37
N ALA A 214 -0.08 8.17 -10.20
CA ALA A 214 -1.29 7.76 -10.89
C ALA A 214 -1.12 7.83 -12.41
N ALA A 215 -0.52 8.91 -12.92
CA ALA A 215 -0.25 9.09 -14.35
C ALA A 215 0.75 8.06 -14.90
N VAL A 216 1.86 7.81 -14.19
CA VAL A 216 2.83 6.76 -14.56
C VAL A 216 2.18 5.38 -14.60
N GLY A 217 1.27 5.09 -13.67
CA GLY A 217 0.50 3.86 -13.63
C GLY A 217 -0.65 3.78 -14.64
N GLY A 218 -0.94 4.86 -15.39
CA GLY A 218 -2.09 4.91 -16.29
C GLY A 218 -3.44 4.80 -15.56
N ILE A 219 -3.53 5.31 -14.32
CA ILE A 219 -4.72 5.23 -13.49
C ILE A 219 -5.54 6.50 -13.64
N ASP A 220 -6.65 6.42 -14.39
CA ASP A 220 -7.56 7.55 -14.60
C ASP A 220 -8.63 7.67 -13.52
N ARG A 221 -8.98 6.56 -12.85
CA ARG A 221 -9.99 6.50 -11.79
C ARG A 221 -9.39 7.00 -10.49
N LYS A 222 -9.69 8.25 -10.13
CA LYS A 222 -9.09 8.93 -8.97
C LYS A 222 -10.15 9.57 -8.08
N VAL A 223 -9.93 9.56 -6.78
CA VAL A 223 -10.72 10.30 -5.78
C VAL A 223 -9.75 11.01 -4.86
N THR A 224 -9.98 12.30 -4.61
CA THR A 224 -9.17 13.08 -3.66
C THR A 224 -9.87 13.18 -2.32
N VAL A 225 -9.17 12.87 -1.24
CA VAL A 225 -9.59 13.10 0.13
C VAL A 225 -8.75 14.25 0.67
N GLU A 226 -9.29 15.46 0.59
CA GLU A 226 -8.55 16.71 0.86
C GLU A 226 -7.90 16.78 2.24
N LYS A 227 -8.58 16.24 3.26
CA LYS A 227 -8.08 16.24 4.64
C LYS A 227 -7.11 15.11 4.97
N ALA A 228 -7.00 14.09 4.11
CA ALA A 228 -6.13 12.96 4.40
C ALA A 228 -4.66 13.36 4.32
N SER A 229 -3.89 13.07 5.38
CA SER A 229 -2.44 13.07 5.34
C SER A 229 -1.91 11.73 4.83
N HIS A 230 -0.58 11.52 4.88
CA HIS A 230 0.01 10.22 4.52
C HIS A 230 -0.56 9.06 5.35
N ALA A 231 -0.85 9.31 6.62
CA ALA A 231 -1.48 8.37 7.53
C ALA A 231 -3.03 8.47 7.47
N PHE A 232 -3.61 8.39 6.28
CA PHE A 232 -5.05 8.54 6.02
C PHE A 232 -5.94 7.73 6.95
N PHE A 233 -5.46 6.58 7.41
CA PHE A 233 -6.15 5.68 8.35
C PHE A 233 -6.35 6.28 9.74
N ALA A 234 -5.55 7.30 10.10
CA ALA A 234 -5.67 8.05 11.34
C ALA A 234 -6.35 9.41 11.13
N THR A 235 -6.03 10.09 10.03
CA THR A 235 -6.36 11.51 9.85
C THR A 235 -7.69 11.74 9.14
N ALA A 236 -8.15 10.80 8.30
CA ALA A 236 -9.39 10.89 7.51
C ALA A 236 -9.97 9.49 7.21
N ALA A 237 -10.10 8.66 8.24
CA ALA A 237 -10.43 7.24 8.08
C ALA A 237 -11.79 7.01 7.38
N GLU A 238 -12.84 7.74 7.74
CA GLU A 238 -14.17 7.57 7.15
C GLU A 238 -14.17 8.00 5.69
N GLU A 239 -13.69 9.20 5.39
CA GLU A 239 -13.63 9.73 4.02
C GLU A 239 -12.75 8.87 3.11
N ALA A 240 -11.65 8.33 3.65
CA ALA A 240 -10.77 7.44 2.88
C ALA A 240 -11.44 6.09 2.58
N VAL A 241 -12.17 5.50 3.53
CA VAL A 241 -12.94 4.28 3.29
C VAL A 241 -14.03 4.52 2.26
N ASP A 242 -14.75 5.64 2.32
CA ASP A 242 -15.78 5.99 1.33
C ASP A 242 -15.17 6.15 -0.07
N ALA A 243 -14.02 6.83 -0.19
CA ALA A 243 -13.29 6.99 -1.44
C ALA A 243 -12.84 5.63 -2.03
N VAL A 244 -12.34 4.72 -1.18
CA VAL A 244 -11.99 3.35 -1.58
C VAL A 244 -13.21 2.61 -2.12
N LEU A 245 -14.34 2.63 -1.40
CA LEU A 245 -15.56 1.94 -1.81
C LEU A 245 -16.15 2.53 -3.09
N GLN A 246 -16.12 3.85 -3.27
CA GLN A 246 -16.51 4.50 -4.52
C GLN A 246 -15.71 3.95 -5.72
N LEU A 247 -14.39 3.72 -5.55
CA LEU A 247 -13.54 3.17 -6.61
C LEU A 247 -13.74 1.65 -6.82
N VAL A 248 -14.22 0.93 -5.82
CA VAL A 248 -14.53 -0.50 -5.94
C VAL A 248 -15.84 -0.73 -6.66
N GLU A 249 -16.85 0.14 -6.47
CA GLU A 249 -18.21 0.00 -6.97
C GLU A 249 -18.40 0.62 -8.37
N SER A 250 -17.46 1.44 -8.86
CA SER A 250 -17.52 2.15 -10.16
C SER A 250 -16.90 1.32 -11.36
#